data_80f1b3d7180d00fde35fe8c4d01d972f
#
_entry.id   80f1b3d7180d00fde35fe8c4d01d972f
#
_cell.length_a   1.000
_cell.length_b   1.000
_cell.length_c   1.000
_cell.angle_alpha   90.00
_cell.angle_beta   90.00
_cell.angle_gamma   90.00
#
_symmetry.space_group_name_H-M   'P 1'
#
loop_
_entity.id
_entity.type
_entity.pdbx_description
1 polymer ?
#
loop_
_entity_poly.entity_id
_entity_poly.type
_entity_poly.pdbx_seq_one_letter_code
_entity_poly.pdbx_strand_id
1 'polypeptide(L)'
;FPALRASQAVAREAAVAAQVEALIERILADHRRMDRARDEVLARLQAIVAAQPGECSEALPAAMVEGLAELYLGHIDLETRELLPLGRRLLSPEQAAAVGRSMAARRGAVFPEGEQ
;
A
#
# COMPACT_ATOMS: atom_id res chain seq x y z
N PHE A 1 -11.49 -39.07 -11.31
CA PHE A 1 -10.25 -39.18 -12.11
C PHE A 1 -9.14 -38.37 -11.47
N PRO A 2 -8.08 -39.03 -10.96
CA PRO A 2 -6.99 -38.30 -10.31
C PRO A 2 -6.29 -37.29 -11.21
N ALA A 3 -6.13 -37.60 -12.49
CA ALA A 3 -5.49 -36.70 -13.46
C ALA A 3 -6.30 -35.39 -13.66
N LEU A 4 -7.62 -35.50 -13.66
CA LEU A 4 -8.50 -34.34 -13.81
C LEU A 4 -8.45 -33.45 -12.56
N ARG A 5 -8.40 -34.05 -11.37
CA ARG A 5 -8.25 -33.30 -10.12
C ARG A 5 -6.91 -32.59 -10.05
N ALA A 6 -5.83 -33.25 -10.47
CA ALA A 6 -4.50 -32.63 -10.54
C ALA A 6 -4.47 -31.46 -11.50
N SER A 7 -5.11 -31.57 -12.67
CA SER A 7 -5.23 -30.47 -13.63
C SER A 7 -6.01 -29.29 -13.07
N GLN A 8 -7.10 -29.56 -12.34
CA GLN A 8 -7.90 -28.51 -11.71
C GLN A 8 -7.12 -27.81 -10.58
N ALA A 9 -6.36 -28.57 -9.80
CA ALA A 9 -5.52 -28.00 -8.76
C ALA A 9 -4.43 -27.10 -9.35
N VAL A 10 -3.76 -27.53 -10.41
CA VAL A 10 -2.74 -26.73 -11.10
C VAL A 10 -3.36 -25.46 -11.68
N ALA A 11 -4.55 -25.57 -12.30
CA ALA A 11 -5.25 -24.40 -12.84
C ALA A 11 -5.63 -23.41 -11.75
N ARG A 12 -6.06 -23.89 -10.58
CA ARG A 12 -6.37 -23.01 -9.44
C ARG A 12 -5.13 -22.31 -8.91
N GLU A 13 -4.02 -23.01 -8.78
CA GLU A 13 -2.76 -22.46 -8.33
C GLU A 13 -2.26 -21.39 -9.29
N ALA A 14 -2.34 -21.65 -10.61
CA ALA A 14 -1.97 -20.67 -11.62
C ALA A 14 -2.86 -19.43 -11.57
N ALA A 15 -4.17 -19.60 -11.38
CA ALA A 15 -5.11 -18.50 -11.27
C ALA A 15 -4.83 -17.66 -10.02
N VAL A 16 -4.53 -18.29 -8.89
CA VAL A 16 -4.18 -17.59 -7.65
C VAL A 16 -2.86 -16.84 -7.82
N ALA A 17 -1.85 -17.45 -8.46
CA ALA A 17 -0.57 -16.79 -8.70
C ALA A 17 -0.75 -15.54 -9.58
N ALA A 18 -1.57 -15.64 -10.63
CA ALA A 18 -1.86 -14.50 -11.51
C ALA A 18 -2.59 -13.39 -10.75
N GLN A 19 -3.52 -13.75 -9.87
CA GLN A 19 -4.25 -12.80 -9.03
C GLN A 19 -3.30 -12.08 -8.06
N VAL A 20 -2.38 -12.81 -7.45
CA VAL A 20 -1.37 -12.24 -6.54
C VAL A 20 -0.45 -11.29 -7.28
N GLU A 21 0.04 -11.67 -8.46
CA GLU A 21 0.90 -10.81 -9.27
C GLU A 21 0.20 -9.52 -9.67
N ALA A 22 -1.05 -9.61 -10.13
CA ALA A 22 -1.83 -8.43 -10.50
C ALA A 22 -2.05 -7.50 -9.31
N LEU A 23 -2.31 -8.06 -8.13
CA LEU A 23 -2.49 -7.29 -6.90
C LEU A 23 -1.19 -6.60 -6.48
N ILE A 24 -0.07 -7.30 -6.55
CA ILE A 24 1.25 -6.74 -6.23
C ILE A 24 1.57 -5.58 -7.18
N GLU A 25 1.36 -5.76 -8.47
CA GLU A 25 1.59 -4.69 -9.46
C GLU A 25 0.74 -3.46 -9.17
N ARG A 26 -0.52 -3.65 -8.79
CA ARG A 26 -1.44 -2.57 -8.44
C ARG A 26 -0.97 -1.84 -7.18
N ILE A 27 -0.55 -2.58 -6.15
CA ILE A 27 -0.04 -2.01 -4.90
C ILE A 27 1.24 -1.20 -5.16
N LEU A 28 2.16 -1.72 -5.95
CA LEU A 28 3.39 -1.01 -6.29
C LEU A 28 3.11 0.25 -7.11
N ALA A 29 2.16 0.20 -8.03
CA ALA A 29 1.73 1.37 -8.79
C ALA A 29 1.11 2.43 -7.88
N ASP A 30 0.28 2.02 -6.91
CA ASP A 30 -0.30 2.91 -5.92
C ASP A 30 0.79 3.56 -5.05
N HIS A 31 1.77 2.78 -4.61
CA HIS A 31 2.91 3.30 -3.84
C HIS A 31 3.67 4.38 -4.62
N ARG A 32 3.93 4.16 -5.89
CA ARG A 32 4.60 5.17 -6.73
C ARG A 32 3.78 6.44 -6.85
N ARG A 33 2.46 6.33 -6.99
CA ARG A 33 1.57 7.50 -7.04
C ARG A 33 1.54 8.23 -5.71
N MET A 34 1.47 7.50 -4.61
CA MET A 34 1.49 8.06 -3.26
C MET A 34 2.80 8.79 -2.98
N ASP A 35 3.92 8.20 -3.36
CA ASP A 35 5.24 8.80 -3.18
C ASP A 35 5.37 10.11 -3.96
N ARG A 36 4.93 10.13 -5.21
CA ARG A 36 4.96 11.35 -6.03
C ARG A 36 4.07 12.44 -5.45
N ALA A 37 2.85 12.07 -5.04
CA ALA A 37 1.91 13.03 -4.45
C ALA A 37 2.43 13.59 -3.13
N ARG A 38 3.03 12.73 -2.30
CA ARG A 38 3.67 13.14 -1.05
C ARG A 38 4.84 14.10 -1.32
N ASP A 39 5.69 13.78 -2.28
CA ASP A 39 6.85 14.60 -2.62
C ASP A 39 6.42 15.98 -3.10
N GLU A 40 5.34 16.08 -3.88
CA GLU A 40 4.78 17.35 -4.32
C GLU A 40 4.26 18.18 -3.15
N VAL A 41 3.54 17.55 -2.21
CA VAL A 41 3.05 18.22 -1.00
C VAL A 41 4.24 18.72 -0.15
N LEU A 42 5.24 17.85 0.05
CA LEU A 42 6.44 18.24 0.81
C LEU A 42 7.19 19.38 0.17
N ALA A 43 7.34 19.37 -1.14
CA ALA A 43 8.00 20.47 -1.87
C ALA A 43 7.26 21.79 -1.68
N ARG A 44 5.93 21.78 -1.71
CA ARG A 44 5.12 22.96 -1.45
C ARG A 44 5.25 23.45 -0.02
N LEU A 45 5.23 22.54 0.96
CA LEU A 45 5.41 22.90 2.36
C LEU A 45 6.79 23.48 2.61
N GLN A 46 7.84 22.91 2.01
CA GLN A 46 9.20 23.44 2.13
C GLN A 46 9.31 24.84 1.54
N ALA A 47 8.66 25.09 0.40
CA ALA A 47 8.62 26.41 -0.21
C ALA A 47 7.93 27.43 0.69
N ILE A 48 6.84 27.06 1.36
CA ILE A 48 6.12 27.92 2.31
C ILE A 48 7.01 28.27 3.50
N VAL A 49 7.70 27.26 4.06
CA VAL A 49 8.60 27.46 5.20
C VAL A 49 9.80 28.33 4.82
N ALA A 50 10.31 28.18 3.62
CA ALA A 50 11.47 28.94 3.13
C ALA A 50 11.12 30.35 2.66
N ALA A 51 9.84 30.68 2.47
CA ALA A 51 9.42 32.00 2.04
C ALA A 51 9.78 33.06 3.08
N GLN A 52 10.34 34.18 2.60
CA GLN A 52 10.71 35.28 3.49
C GLN A 52 9.52 36.21 3.72
N PRO A 53 9.54 36.97 4.83
CA PRO A 53 8.49 37.98 5.07
C PRO A 53 8.35 38.94 3.88
N GLY A 54 7.15 39.07 3.36
CA GLY A 54 6.84 39.87 2.20
C GLY A 54 6.92 39.15 0.86
N GLU A 55 7.45 37.95 0.81
CA GLU A 55 7.39 37.13 -0.40
C GLU A 55 6.00 36.49 -0.52
N CYS A 56 5.51 36.49 -1.78
CA CYS A 56 4.24 35.85 -2.08
C CYS A 56 4.49 34.38 -2.28
N SER A 57 4.29 33.57 -1.23
CA SER A 57 4.35 32.12 -1.37
C SER A 57 2.97 31.60 -1.73
N GLU A 58 2.91 30.69 -2.69
CA GLU A 58 1.67 30.02 -3.01
C GLU A 58 1.22 29.16 -1.83
N ALA A 59 -0.03 29.32 -1.42
CA ALA A 59 -0.61 28.45 -0.41
C ALA A 59 -0.69 27.03 -0.94
N LEU A 60 -0.64 26.06 -0.04
CA LEU A 60 -0.83 24.65 -0.38
C LEU A 60 -2.27 24.46 -0.90
N PRO A 61 -2.46 24.03 -2.16
CA PRO A 61 -3.81 23.86 -2.68
C PRO A 61 -4.56 22.75 -1.94
N ALA A 62 -5.80 23.02 -1.53
CA ALA A 62 -6.64 22.03 -0.87
C ALA A 62 -6.80 20.77 -1.73
N ALA A 63 -6.96 20.94 -3.05
CA ALA A 63 -7.08 19.82 -3.98
C ALA A 63 -5.88 18.87 -3.94
N MET A 64 -4.68 19.40 -3.71
CA MET A 64 -3.47 18.59 -3.61
C MET A 64 -3.49 17.70 -2.35
N VAL A 65 -3.91 18.27 -1.24
CA VAL A 65 -4.04 17.52 0.03
C VAL A 65 -5.16 16.49 -0.06
N GLU A 66 -6.29 16.87 -0.62
CA GLU A 66 -7.42 15.96 -0.85
C GLU A 66 -7.04 14.80 -1.76
N GLY A 67 -6.31 15.08 -2.84
CA GLY A 67 -5.81 14.05 -3.75
C GLY A 67 -4.87 13.06 -3.06
N LEU A 68 -3.97 13.55 -2.21
CA LEU A 68 -3.08 12.70 -1.42
C LEU A 68 -3.89 11.84 -0.45
N ALA A 69 -4.85 12.42 0.25
CA ALA A 69 -5.72 11.69 1.17
C ALA A 69 -6.51 10.59 0.46
N GLU A 70 -7.07 10.89 -0.71
CA GLU A 70 -7.78 9.90 -1.52
C GLU A 70 -6.91 8.72 -1.93
N LEU A 71 -5.65 9.00 -2.33
CA LEU A 71 -4.71 7.94 -2.69
C LEU A 71 -4.42 7.02 -1.50
N TYR A 72 -4.16 7.59 -0.32
CA TYR A 72 -3.91 6.81 0.89
C TYR A 72 -5.13 6.01 1.34
N LEU A 73 -6.31 6.63 1.34
CA LEU A 73 -7.54 5.94 1.73
C LEU A 73 -7.88 4.82 0.75
N GLY A 74 -7.71 5.05 -0.54
CA GLY A 74 -7.91 4.03 -1.57
C GLY A 74 -6.96 2.87 -1.43
N HIS A 75 -5.70 3.15 -1.08
CA HIS A 75 -4.69 2.13 -0.85
C HIS A 75 -4.98 1.31 0.41
N ILE A 76 -5.39 1.95 1.49
CA ILE A 76 -5.80 1.26 2.73
C ILE A 76 -7.00 0.36 2.45
N ASP A 77 -7.98 0.84 1.69
CA ASP A 77 -9.15 0.06 1.31
C ASP A 77 -8.76 -1.17 0.47
N LEU A 78 -7.84 -1.00 -0.47
CA LEU A 78 -7.31 -2.09 -1.28
C LEU A 78 -6.62 -3.14 -0.42
N GLU A 79 -5.75 -2.73 0.50
CA GLU A 79 -5.08 -3.65 1.42
C GLU A 79 -6.09 -4.41 2.29
N THR A 80 -7.10 -3.70 2.80
CA THR A 80 -8.08 -4.28 3.70
C THR A 80 -9.01 -5.27 2.99
N ARG A 81 -9.48 -4.93 1.79
CA ARG A 81 -10.45 -5.74 1.06
C ARG A 81 -9.84 -6.89 0.29
N GLU A 82 -8.67 -6.70 -0.27
CA GLU A 82 -8.07 -7.68 -1.19
C GLU A 82 -6.81 -8.32 -0.65
N LEU A 83 -5.89 -7.52 -0.11
CA LEU A 83 -4.59 -8.02 0.32
C LEU A 83 -4.68 -8.85 1.60
N LEU A 84 -5.34 -8.35 2.62
CA LEU A 84 -5.43 -9.03 3.91
C LEU A 84 -6.17 -10.38 3.81
N PRO A 85 -7.34 -10.47 3.14
CA PRO A 85 -7.99 -11.78 2.98
C PRO A 85 -7.14 -12.75 2.20
N LEU A 86 -6.47 -12.29 1.15
CA LEU A 86 -5.59 -13.13 0.34
C LEU A 86 -4.40 -13.62 1.17
N GLY A 87 -3.80 -12.73 1.96
CA GLY A 87 -2.72 -13.07 2.85
C GLY A 87 -3.11 -14.09 3.90
N ARG A 88 -4.31 -13.96 4.47
CA ARG A 88 -4.83 -14.95 5.44
C ARG A 88 -5.01 -16.32 4.83
N ARG A 89 -5.32 -16.38 3.55
CA ARG A 89 -5.51 -17.65 2.84
C ARG A 89 -4.20 -18.30 2.43
N LEU A 90 -3.19 -17.51 2.12
CA LEU A 90 -1.94 -17.97 1.52
C LEU A 90 -0.77 -18.01 2.50
N LEU A 91 -0.82 -17.21 3.56
CA LEU A 91 0.28 -17.10 4.52
C LEU A 91 -0.04 -17.82 5.82
N SER A 92 0.98 -18.44 6.42
CA SER A 92 0.88 -18.91 7.80
C SER A 92 0.77 -17.70 8.74
N PRO A 93 0.26 -17.91 9.98
CA PRO A 93 0.25 -16.81 10.97
C PRO A 93 1.62 -16.17 11.19
N GLU A 94 2.68 -16.96 11.14
CA GLU A 94 4.06 -16.48 11.31
C GLU A 94 4.49 -15.61 10.13
N GLN A 95 4.16 -16.03 8.91
CA GLN A 95 4.45 -15.25 7.70
C GLN A 95 3.66 -13.95 7.68
N ALA A 96 2.39 -14.00 8.07
CA ALA A 96 1.53 -12.81 8.14
C ALA A 96 2.07 -11.81 9.16
N ALA A 97 2.52 -12.29 10.32
CA ALA A 97 3.13 -11.44 11.35
C ALA A 97 4.43 -10.80 10.85
N ALA A 98 5.25 -11.55 10.12
CA ALA A 98 6.49 -11.02 9.53
C ALA A 98 6.21 -9.91 8.53
N VAL A 99 5.20 -10.08 7.68
CA VAL A 99 4.77 -9.04 6.73
C VAL A 99 4.27 -7.81 7.48
N GLY A 100 3.47 -8.00 8.52
CA GLY A 100 2.96 -6.92 9.34
C GLY A 100 4.08 -6.10 9.99
N ARG A 101 5.10 -6.76 10.53
CA ARG A 101 6.27 -6.09 11.11
C ARG A 101 7.05 -5.29 10.06
N SER A 102 7.22 -5.87 8.88
CA SER A 102 7.90 -5.19 7.76
C SER A 102 7.16 -3.93 7.34
N MET A 103 5.83 -3.99 7.24
CA MET A 103 5.00 -2.84 6.88
C MET A 103 5.05 -1.76 7.98
N ALA A 104 4.99 -2.15 9.24
CA ALA A 104 5.08 -1.24 10.36
C ALA A 104 6.44 -0.53 10.40
N ALA A 105 7.53 -1.25 10.14
CA ALA A 105 8.87 -0.69 10.09
C ALA A 105 9.00 0.37 9.00
N ARG A 106 8.43 0.14 7.83
CA ARG A 106 8.44 1.12 6.72
C ARG A 106 7.68 2.40 7.06
N ARG A 107 6.67 2.31 7.92
CA ARG A 107 5.88 3.46 8.38
C ARG A 107 6.50 4.15 9.59
N GLY A 108 7.62 3.64 10.12
CA GLY A 108 8.22 4.15 11.35
C GLY A 108 7.44 3.79 12.60
N ALA A 109 6.51 2.85 12.51
CA ALA A 109 5.72 2.39 13.63
C ALA A 109 6.35 1.16 14.28
N VAL A 110 6.06 0.96 15.57
CA VAL A 110 6.49 -0.24 16.28
C VAL A 110 5.36 -1.27 16.21
N PHE A 111 5.68 -2.45 15.71
CA PHE A 111 4.71 -3.53 15.69
C PHE A 111 4.58 -4.13 17.10
N PRO A 112 3.35 -4.27 17.64
CA PRO A 112 3.16 -4.78 19.00
C PRO A 112 3.35 -6.31 19.04
N GLU A 113 4.52 -6.74 19.48
CA GLU A 113 4.89 -8.16 19.49
C GLU A 113 4.23 -8.97 20.59
N GLY A 114 3.70 -8.33 21.61
CA GLY A 114 3.01 -9.00 22.72
C GLY A 114 1.55 -9.30 22.47
N GLU A 115 0.97 -8.78 21.42
CA GLU A 115 -0.45 -8.92 21.09
C GLU A 115 -0.64 -9.86 19.93
N GLN A 116 -0.97 -11.10 20.21
CA GLN A 116 -1.20 -12.11 19.18
C GLN A 116 -2.56 -12.77 19.35
#